data_5b907b5978a92af8ea46f6d7aea2ea31
#
_entry.id   5b907b5978a92af8ea46f6d7aea2ea31
#
_cell.length_a   1.000
_cell.length_b   1.000
_cell.length_c   1.000
_cell.angle_alpha   90.00
_cell.angle_beta   90.00
_cell.angle_gamma   90.00
#
_symmetry.space_group_name_H-M   'P 1'
#
loop_
_entity.id
_entity.type
_entity.pdbx_description
1 polymer ?
#
loop_
_entity_poly.entity_id
_entity_poly.type
_entity_poly.pdbx_seq_one_letter_code
_entity_poly.pdbx_strand_id
1 'polypeptide(L)'
;MSARAYAHVYVRGRPQSPAEEVANGVVHALGLLGAAVVGPLAVLGAVRRGGDPWEVVGAAVFALTLVLMYLASTVYHFYPADPAGADPRRARRKARLRTLDHSAIYLLIAGSYTPFLLGPLRGAWGWGLLAAEWGLALVGITAKVRWGFRWPRLSTWMYVGMGWLALVAIGPLVERVSGAGVAWLVASGLCYTAGVAFYATDWRVRYGHAVWHLFVAGGSACHAWAVLRFAGGV
;
A
#
# COMPACT_ATOMS: atom_id res chain seq x y z
N MET A 1 11.12 19.37 19.25
CA MET A 1 9.78 18.84 19.61
C MET A 1 9.92 18.08 20.92
N SER A 2 9.15 18.45 21.95
CA SER A 2 9.25 17.87 23.30
C SER A 2 8.73 16.42 23.34
N ALA A 3 9.18 15.62 24.31
CA ALA A 3 8.73 14.24 24.53
C ALA A 3 7.20 14.12 24.69
N ARG A 4 6.51 15.18 25.16
CA ARG A 4 5.04 15.25 25.21
C ARG A 4 4.36 15.21 23.84
N ALA A 5 5.02 15.66 22.76
CA ALA A 5 4.47 15.59 21.41
C ALA A 5 4.43 14.15 20.84
N TYR A 6 5.24 13.25 21.39
CA TYR A 6 5.26 11.84 20.99
C TYR A 6 4.20 10.99 21.73
N ALA A 7 3.74 11.41 22.92
CA ALA A 7 2.73 10.68 23.70
C ALA A 7 1.30 10.79 23.11
N HIS A 8 1.03 11.83 22.29
CA HIS A 8 -0.27 12.01 21.62
C HIS A 8 -0.44 11.21 20.31
N VAL A 9 0.48 10.31 20.01
CA VAL A 9 0.47 9.51 18.76
C VAL A 9 -0.55 8.36 18.81
N TYR A 10 -1.08 8.03 19.97
CA TYR A 10 -2.20 7.11 20.10
C TYR A 10 -3.53 7.85 19.94
N VAL A 11 -3.92 8.06 18.68
CA VAL A 11 -5.23 8.60 18.35
C VAL A 11 -6.28 7.56 18.70
N ARG A 12 -6.85 7.66 19.92
CA ARG A 12 -7.94 6.83 20.46
C ARG A 12 -7.65 5.33 20.43
N GLY A 13 -7.30 4.75 21.58
CA GLY A 13 -7.33 3.31 21.75
C GLY A 13 -6.20 2.77 22.63
N ARG A 14 -6.34 1.53 23.00
CA ARG A 14 -5.32 0.78 23.71
C ARG A 14 -4.06 0.60 22.85
N PRO A 15 -2.87 0.61 23.43
CA PRO A 15 -1.67 0.21 22.72
C PRO A 15 -1.78 -1.27 22.30
N GLN A 16 -1.20 -1.62 21.17
CA GLN A 16 -1.12 -3.02 20.75
C GLN A 16 -0.17 -3.79 21.67
N SER A 17 -0.56 -4.99 22.03
CA SER A 17 0.28 -5.89 22.82
C SER A 17 1.48 -6.40 21.99
N PRO A 18 2.56 -6.88 22.62
CA PRO A 18 3.68 -7.49 21.89
C PRO A 18 3.25 -8.64 20.96
N ALA A 19 2.26 -9.44 21.37
CA ALA A 19 1.74 -10.53 20.54
C ALA A 19 0.99 -10.01 19.29
N GLU A 20 0.28 -8.88 19.40
CA GLU A 20 -0.37 -8.24 18.25
C GLU A 20 0.67 -7.64 17.29
N GLU A 21 1.71 -6.99 17.79
CA GLU A 21 2.81 -6.48 16.97
C GLU A 21 3.52 -7.62 16.22
N VAL A 22 3.75 -8.76 16.89
CA VAL A 22 4.31 -9.96 16.23
C VAL A 22 3.37 -10.49 15.16
N ALA A 23 2.07 -10.59 15.42
CA ALA A 23 1.10 -11.04 14.42
C ALA A 23 1.07 -10.11 13.19
N ASN A 24 1.08 -8.79 13.41
CA ASN A 24 1.15 -7.79 12.34
C ASN A 24 2.42 -7.97 11.50
N GLY A 25 3.57 -8.09 12.17
CA GLY A 25 4.87 -8.29 11.53
C GLY A 25 4.94 -9.58 10.72
N VAL A 26 4.41 -10.69 11.25
CA VAL A 26 4.40 -11.99 10.57
C VAL A 26 3.55 -11.94 9.30
N VAL A 27 2.35 -11.38 9.34
CA VAL A 27 1.49 -11.26 8.13
C VAL A 27 2.21 -10.48 7.04
N HIS A 28 2.84 -9.35 7.37
CA HIS A 28 3.55 -8.56 6.36
C HIS A 28 4.92 -9.14 5.96
N ALA A 29 5.58 -9.89 6.84
CA ALA A 29 6.78 -10.66 6.45
C ALA A 29 6.44 -11.75 5.41
N LEU A 30 5.32 -12.46 5.57
CA LEU A 30 4.82 -13.39 4.56
C LEU A 30 4.46 -12.66 3.26
N GLY A 31 3.83 -11.48 3.36
CA GLY A 31 3.58 -10.61 2.21
C GLY A 31 4.87 -10.17 1.50
N LEU A 32 5.94 -9.88 2.25
CA LEU A 32 7.27 -9.54 1.71
C LEU A 32 7.87 -10.71 0.94
N LEU A 33 7.77 -11.93 1.47
CA LEU A 33 8.22 -13.13 0.75
C LEU A 33 7.44 -13.32 -0.56
N GLY A 34 6.12 -13.14 -0.50
CA GLY A 34 5.27 -13.15 -1.70
C GLY A 34 5.68 -12.07 -2.72
N ALA A 35 5.92 -10.84 -2.26
CA ALA A 35 6.35 -9.74 -3.10
C ALA A 35 7.71 -9.99 -3.76
N ALA A 36 8.66 -10.63 -3.04
CA ALA A 36 9.98 -10.99 -3.55
C ALA A 36 9.90 -12.05 -4.68
N VAL A 37 8.84 -12.85 -4.71
CA VAL A 37 8.59 -13.82 -5.80
C VAL A 37 7.78 -13.17 -6.92
N VAL A 38 6.68 -12.52 -6.58
CA VAL A 38 5.73 -11.96 -7.56
C VAL A 38 6.36 -10.79 -8.33
N GLY A 39 7.16 -9.95 -7.67
CA GLY A 39 7.78 -8.79 -8.30
C GLY A 39 8.64 -9.17 -9.52
N PRO A 40 9.66 -10.03 -9.37
CA PRO A 40 10.45 -10.51 -10.51
C PRO A 40 9.61 -11.21 -11.58
N LEU A 41 8.58 -11.99 -11.19
CA LEU A 41 7.69 -12.64 -12.15
C LEU A 41 6.88 -11.64 -12.96
N ALA A 42 6.44 -10.51 -12.37
CA ALA A 42 5.71 -9.47 -13.07
C ALA A 42 6.61 -8.79 -14.13
N VAL A 43 7.85 -8.45 -13.77
CA VAL A 43 8.83 -7.86 -14.69
C VAL A 43 9.19 -8.85 -15.80
N LEU A 44 9.52 -10.09 -15.45
CA LEU A 44 9.86 -11.13 -16.41
C LEU A 44 8.67 -11.44 -17.34
N GLY A 45 7.45 -11.44 -16.81
CA GLY A 45 6.22 -11.60 -17.58
C GLY A 45 6.05 -10.51 -18.63
N ALA A 46 6.27 -9.24 -18.26
CA ALA A 46 6.22 -8.11 -19.20
C ALA A 46 7.27 -8.26 -20.32
N VAL A 47 8.51 -8.60 -19.97
CA VAL A 47 9.59 -8.84 -20.95
C VAL A 47 9.26 -10.00 -21.88
N ARG A 48 8.79 -11.14 -21.35
CA ARG A 48 8.48 -12.33 -22.15
C ARG A 48 7.28 -12.18 -23.10
N ARG A 49 6.35 -11.31 -22.77
CA ARG A 49 5.23 -10.96 -23.68
C ARG A 49 5.68 -10.04 -24.83
N GLY A 50 6.96 -9.63 -24.87
CA GLY A 50 7.45 -8.66 -25.84
C GLY A 50 6.94 -7.25 -25.54
N GLY A 51 6.57 -6.99 -24.26
CA GLY A 51 6.12 -5.67 -23.81
C GLY A 51 7.11 -4.58 -24.11
N ASP A 52 6.60 -3.41 -24.42
CA ASP A 52 7.48 -2.26 -24.67
C ASP A 52 8.15 -1.79 -23.35
N PRO A 53 9.16 -0.90 -23.42
CA PRO A 53 9.87 -0.45 -22.22
C PRO A 53 8.97 0.11 -21.13
N TRP A 54 7.84 0.73 -21.47
CA TRP A 54 6.90 1.31 -20.50
C TRP A 54 6.15 0.24 -19.70
N GLU A 55 5.78 -0.87 -20.32
CA GLU A 55 5.16 -2.00 -19.63
C GLU A 55 6.14 -2.64 -18.64
N VAL A 56 7.40 -2.80 -19.05
CA VAL A 56 8.46 -3.31 -18.18
C VAL A 56 8.71 -2.35 -17.00
N VAL A 57 8.77 -1.04 -17.27
CA VAL A 57 8.90 0.00 -16.23
C VAL A 57 7.70 -0.06 -15.28
N GLY A 58 6.48 -0.17 -15.81
CA GLY A 58 5.27 -0.30 -14.99
C GLY A 58 5.32 -1.48 -14.04
N ALA A 59 5.69 -2.65 -14.56
CA ALA A 59 5.85 -3.86 -13.76
C ALA A 59 6.95 -3.71 -12.69
N ALA A 60 8.07 -3.09 -13.03
CA ALA A 60 9.19 -2.85 -12.12
C ALA A 60 8.82 -1.87 -10.99
N VAL A 61 8.09 -0.80 -11.31
CA VAL A 61 7.58 0.16 -10.31
C VAL A 61 6.61 -0.51 -9.34
N PHE A 62 5.68 -1.32 -9.86
CA PHE A 62 4.78 -2.12 -9.00
C PHE A 62 5.56 -3.06 -8.08
N ALA A 63 6.48 -3.84 -8.64
CA ALA A 63 7.32 -4.77 -7.89
C ALA A 63 8.07 -4.07 -6.76
N LEU A 64 8.73 -2.95 -7.06
CA LEU A 64 9.50 -2.16 -6.09
C LEU A 64 8.60 -1.61 -4.98
N THR A 65 7.48 -0.99 -5.32
CA THR A 65 6.60 -0.38 -4.32
C THR A 65 5.92 -1.44 -3.45
N LEU A 66 5.61 -2.62 -3.99
CA LEU A 66 5.08 -3.75 -3.24
C LEU A 66 6.09 -4.26 -2.19
N VAL A 67 7.35 -4.46 -2.60
CA VAL A 67 8.43 -4.85 -1.70
C VAL A 67 8.68 -3.79 -0.62
N LEU A 68 8.76 -2.51 -1.02
CA LEU A 68 9.00 -1.41 -0.08
C LEU A 68 7.90 -1.31 0.98
N MET A 69 6.64 -1.48 0.60
CA MET A 69 5.52 -1.41 1.55
C MET A 69 5.59 -2.56 2.56
N TYR A 70 5.75 -3.80 2.11
CA TYR A 70 5.83 -4.94 3.02
C TYR A 70 7.08 -4.90 3.90
N LEU A 71 8.22 -4.45 3.34
CA LEU A 71 9.46 -4.29 4.10
C LEU A 71 9.32 -3.23 5.19
N ALA A 72 8.82 -2.04 4.84
CA ALA A 72 8.64 -0.94 5.79
C ALA A 72 7.73 -1.35 6.95
N SER A 73 6.64 -2.04 6.65
CA SER A 73 5.69 -2.51 7.65
C SER A 73 6.27 -3.63 8.51
N THR A 74 6.93 -4.63 7.92
CA THR A 74 7.60 -5.71 8.66
C THR A 74 8.62 -5.15 9.64
N VAL A 75 9.48 -4.23 9.18
CA VAL A 75 10.51 -3.59 10.02
C VAL A 75 9.85 -2.76 11.13
N TYR A 76 8.77 -2.02 10.83
CA TYR A 76 8.06 -1.25 11.85
C TYR A 76 7.48 -2.13 12.94
N HIS A 77 6.78 -3.20 12.59
CA HIS A 77 6.10 -4.06 13.57
C HIS A 77 7.06 -4.90 14.42
N PHE A 78 8.14 -5.41 13.82
CA PHE A 78 9.16 -6.13 14.59
C PHE A 78 10.10 -5.23 15.39
N TYR A 79 10.11 -3.90 15.14
CA TYR A 79 10.93 -3.00 15.94
C TYR A 79 10.34 -2.84 17.34
N PRO A 80 11.11 -3.13 18.40
CA PRO A 80 10.58 -3.13 19.77
C PRO A 80 10.01 -1.77 20.16
N ALA A 81 8.81 -1.79 20.75
CA ALA A 81 8.26 -0.62 21.44
C ALA A 81 9.05 -0.33 22.71
N ASP A 82 8.95 0.88 23.21
CA ASP A 82 9.49 1.30 24.52
C ASP A 82 8.34 1.81 25.40
N PRO A 83 7.53 0.89 25.98
CA PRO A 83 6.35 1.27 26.74
C PRO A 83 6.69 2.05 28.02
N ALA A 84 7.87 1.84 28.58
CA ALA A 84 8.33 2.57 29.76
C ALA A 84 8.88 3.97 29.45
N GLY A 85 9.11 4.30 28.17
CA GLY A 85 9.69 5.57 27.74
C GLY A 85 11.15 5.76 28.20
N ALA A 86 11.84 4.66 28.52
CA ALA A 86 13.18 4.68 29.09
C ALA A 86 14.27 5.11 28.09
N ASP A 87 14.03 4.88 26.76
CA ASP A 87 14.97 5.24 25.70
C ASP A 87 14.31 6.18 24.66
N PRO A 88 14.53 7.50 24.78
CA PRO A 88 14.01 8.45 23.80
C PRO A 88 14.51 8.25 22.36
N ARG A 89 15.66 7.58 22.16
CA ARG A 89 16.18 7.27 20.82
C ARG A 89 15.36 6.13 20.19
N ARG A 90 15.02 5.11 20.98
CA ARG A 90 14.15 4.00 20.55
C ARG A 90 12.76 4.52 20.17
N ALA A 91 12.15 5.34 21.01
CA ALA A 91 10.86 5.96 20.72
C ALA A 91 10.86 6.76 19.41
N ARG A 92 11.91 7.58 19.18
CA ARG A 92 12.07 8.33 17.92
C ARG A 92 12.24 7.42 16.71
N ARG A 93 13.00 6.33 16.83
CA ARG A 93 13.16 5.34 15.74
C ARG A 93 11.84 4.67 15.40
N LYS A 94 11.10 4.17 16.40
CA LYS A 94 9.76 3.57 16.19
C LYS A 94 8.81 4.55 15.50
N ALA A 95 8.81 5.84 15.89
CA ALA A 95 8.00 6.87 15.25
C ALA A 95 8.37 7.11 13.79
N ARG A 96 9.67 7.11 13.46
CA ARG A 96 10.13 7.23 12.05
C ARG A 96 9.72 6.01 11.22
N LEU A 97 9.88 4.80 11.77
CA LEU A 97 9.47 3.56 11.10
C LEU A 97 7.97 3.55 10.84
N ARG A 98 7.15 4.01 11.80
CA ARG A 98 5.71 4.20 11.59
C ARG A 98 5.40 5.19 10.45
N THR A 99 6.16 6.28 10.37
CA THR A 99 5.99 7.24 9.27
C THR A 99 6.33 6.61 7.92
N LEU A 100 7.41 5.82 7.85
CA LEU A 100 7.80 5.09 6.64
C LEU A 100 6.75 4.06 6.24
N ASP A 101 6.28 3.24 7.18
CA ASP A 101 5.23 2.24 6.98
C ASP A 101 3.98 2.86 6.36
N HIS A 102 3.43 3.91 6.98
CA HIS A 102 2.24 4.59 6.44
C HIS A 102 2.51 5.40 5.15
N SER A 103 3.74 5.85 4.91
CA SER A 103 4.11 6.50 3.65
C SER A 103 4.21 5.50 2.50
N ALA A 104 4.66 4.28 2.80
CA ALA A 104 4.77 3.21 1.82
C ALA A 104 3.41 2.75 1.26
N ILE A 105 2.30 2.98 1.99
CA ILE A 105 0.94 2.73 1.48
C ILE A 105 0.65 3.63 0.27
N TYR A 106 0.99 4.92 0.34
CA TYR A 106 0.84 5.83 -0.81
C TYR A 106 1.65 5.36 -2.02
N LEU A 107 2.90 4.92 -1.78
CA LEU A 107 3.76 4.38 -2.84
C LEU A 107 3.15 3.12 -3.46
N LEU A 108 2.62 2.22 -2.64
CA LEU A 108 1.99 1.00 -3.16
C LEU A 108 0.76 1.33 -4.00
N ILE A 109 -0.10 2.25 -3.56
CA ILE A 109 -1.29 2.62 -4.32
C ILE A 109 -0.87 3.18 -5.69
N ALA A 110 -0.04 4.22 -5.75
CA ALA A 110 0.42 4.79 -7.03
C ALA A 110 1.19 3.75 -7.88
N GLY A 111 2.03 2.93 -7.24
CA GLY A 111 2.78 1.87 -7.91
C GLY A 111 1.89 0.78 -8.49
N SER A 112 0.79 0.44 -7.84
CA SER A 112 -0.15 -0.59 -8.32
C SER A 112 -0.92 -0.14 -9.57
N TYR A 113 -1.21 1.13 -9.72
CA TYR A 113 -1.79 1.70 -10.94
C TYR A 113 -0.82 1.70 -12.13
N THR A 114 0.47 1.88 -11.86
CA THR A 114 1.49 2.15 -12.88
C THR A 114 1.55 1.12 -14.03
N PRO A 115 1.44 -0.21 -13.80
CA PRO A 115 1.43 -1.19 -14.90
C PRO A 115 0.28 -1.00 -15.90
N PHE A 116 -0.91 -0.69 -15.40
CA PHE A 116 -2.09 -0.48 -16.24
C PHE A 116 -2.05 0.87 -16.96
N LEU A 117 -1.51 1.91 -16.31
CA LEU A 117 -1.42 3.25 -16.86
C LEU A 117 -0.32 3.38 -17.93
N LEU A 118 0.78 2.63 -17.80
CA LEU A 118 1.86 2.59 -18.78
C LEU A 118 1.70 1.47 -19.81
N GLY A 119 0.82 0.50 -19.58
CA GLY A 119 0.43 -0.57 -20.50
C GLY A 119 -0.88 -0.22 -21.23
N PRO A 120 -1.98 -0.95 -20.95
CA PRO A 120 -3.20 -0.88 -21.74
C PRO A 120 -3.86 0.50 -21.76
N LEU A 121 -3.72 1.30 -20.70
CA LEU A 121 -4.31 2.65 -20.63
C LEU A 121 -3.40 3.75 -21.16
N ARG A 122 -2.20 3.43 -21.65
CA ARG A 122 -1.24 4.43 -22.11
C ARG A 122 -1.84 5.38 -23.15
N GLY A 123 -1.58 6.67 -22.98
CA GLY A 123 -2.15 7.78 -23.71
C GLY A 123 -2.61 8.87 -22.76
N ALA A 124 -3.55 9.71 -23.16
CA ALA A 124 -4.02 10.84 -22.35
C ALA A 124 -4.54 10.38 -20.97
N TRP A 125 -5.32 9.31 -20.92
CA TRP A 125 -5.82 8.73 -19.67
C TRP A 125 -4.69 8.19 -18.78
N GLY A 126 -3.77 7.41 -19.36
CA GLY A 126 -2.67 6.82 -18.62
C GLY A 126 -1.75 7.87 -18.01
N TRP A 127 -1.30 8.85 -18.80
CA TRP A 127 -0.43 9.91 -18.30
C TRP A 127 -1.13 10.84 -17.30
N GLY A 128 -2.43 11.17 -17.54
CA GLY A 128 -3.21 12.00 -16.64
C GLY A 128 -3.40 11.35 -15.26
N LEU A 129 -3.83 10.09 -15.23
CA LEU A 129 -3.99 9.33 -13.98
C LEU A 129 -2.64 9.04 -13.30
N LEU A 130 -1.58 8.77 -14.07
CA LEU A 130 -0.25 8.57 -13.52
C LEU A 130 0.21 9.82 -12.75
N ALA A 131 0.06 11.00 -13.38
CA ALA A 131 0.40 12.27 -12.74
C ALA A 131 -0.46 12.53 -11.48
N ALA A 132 -1.76 12.22 -11.53
CA ALA A 132 -2.67 12.37 -10.40
C ALA A 132 -2.28 11.43 -9.23
N GLU A 133 -2.08 10.13 -9.50
CA GLU A 133 -1.72 9.14 -8.48
C GLU A 133 -0.39 9.45 -7.80
N TRP A 134 0.65 9.68 -8.57
CA TRP A 134 1.97 10.01 -8.02
C TRP A 134 1.99 11.40 -7.37
N GLY A 135 1.23 12.36 -7.90
CA GLY A 135 1.05 13.67 -7.28
C GLY A 135 0.36 13.56 -5.91
N LEU A 136 -0.73 12.83 -5.82
CA LEU A 136 -1.43 12.57 -4.55
C LEU A 136 -0.55 11.78 -3.56
N ALA A 137 0.20 10.78 -4.04
CA ALA A 137 1.16 10.06 -3.22
C ALA A 137 2.22 10.99 -2.63
N LEU A 138 2.80 11.86 -3.44
CA LEU A 138 3.78 12.85 -2.99
C LEU A 138 3.21 13.81 -1.94
N VAL A 139 2.00 14.30 -2.14
CA VAL A 139 1.28 15.14 -1.16
C VAL A 139 1.05 14.38 0.13
N GLY A 140 0.55 13.14 0.07
CA GLY A 140 0.28 12.32 1.24
C GLY A 140 1.55 11.98 2.04
N ILE A 141 2.63 11.60 1.35
CA ILE A 141 3.95 11.33 1.97
C ILE A 141 4.51 12.60 2.61
N THR A 142 4.48 13.73 1.91
CA THR A 142 4.94 15.01 2.43
C THR A 142 4.17 15.41 3.69
N ALA A 143 2.84 15.23 3.66
CA ALA A 143 1.99 15.49 4.83
C ALA A 143 2.39 14.59 6.02
N LYS A 144 2.63 13.28 5.78
CA LYS A 144 3.10 12.35 6.83
C LYS A 144 4.45 12.73 7.40
N VAL A 145 5.40 13.12 6.57
CA VAL A 145 6.75 13.49 7.00
C VAL A 145 6.74 14.82 7.78
N ARG A 146 5.97 15.83 7.34
CA ARG A 146 5.97 17.16 7.96
C ARG A 146 5.06 17.27 9.18
N TRP A 147 3.90 16.61 9.16
CA TRP A 147 2.87 16.75 10.19
C TRP A 147 2.56 15.44 10.92
N GLY A 148 3.20 14.33 10.56
CA GLY A 148 3.02 13.03 11.19
C GLY A 148 1.58 12.52 11.09
N PHE A 149 1.00 12.15 12.24
CA PHE A 149 -0.35 11.58 12.34
C PHE A 149 -1.39 12.60 12.82
N ARG A 150 -1.19 13.88 12.51
CA ARG A 150 -2.12 14.93 12.94
C ARG A 150 -3.54 14.75 12.38
N TRP A 151 -3.66 14.24 11.16
CA TRP A 151 -4.94 14.02 10.47
C TRP A 151 -5.07 12.57 9.98
N PRO A 152 -5.24 11.60 10.90
CA PRO A 152 -5.24 10.19 10.53
C PRO A 152 -6.42 9.81 9.63
N ARG A 153 -7.61 10.38 9.86
CA ARG A 153 -8.80 10.15 9.03
C ARG A 153 -8.61 10.66 7.61
N LEU A 154 -8.02 11.85 7.44
CA LEU A 154 -7.73 12.40 6.11
C LEU A 154 -6.80 11.47 5.32
N SER A 155 -5.74 10.95 5.95
CA SER A 155 -4.86 9.96 5.29
C SER A 155 -5.61 8.72 4.86
N THR A 156 -6.50 8.19 5.70
CA THR A 156 -7.31 6.99 5.37
C THR A 156 -8.23 7.27 4.18
N TRP A 157 -8.91 8.42 4.18
CA TRP A 157 -9.75 8.82 3.03
C TRP A 157 -8.95 9.05 1.76
N MET A 158 -7.73 9.58 1.86
CA MET A 158 -6.83 9.70 0.71
C MET A 158 -6.44 8.33 0.15
N TYR A 159 -6.11 7.34 0.99
CA TYR A 159 -5.83 5.97 0.53
C TYR A 159 -7.03 5.38 -0.23
N VAL A 160 -8.24 5.50 0.35
CA VAL A 160 -9.45 5.00 -0.30
C VAL A 160 -9.73 5.75 -1.61
N GLY A 161 -9.66 7.08 -1.60
CA GLY A 161 -9.90 7.91 -2.80
C GLY A 161 -8.93 7.59 -3.93
N MET A 162 -7.64 7.48 -3.64
CA MET A 162 -6.63 7.04 -4.60
C MET A 162 -6.93 5.63 -5.10
N GLY A 163 -7.22 4.67 -4.19
CA GLY A 163 -7.52 3.29 -4.58
C GLY A 163 -8.71 3.14 -5.53
N TRP A 164 -9.65 4.07 -5.53
CA TRP A 164 -10.82 4.08 -6.42
C TRP A 164 -10.73 5.09 -7.56
N LEU A 165 -9.58 5.76 -7.75
CA LEU A 165 -9.42 6.76 -8.81
C LEU A 165 -9.56 6.16 -10.22
N ALA A 166 -9.35 4.85 -10.40
CA ALA A 166 -9.60 4.13 -11.64
C ALA A 166 -11.04 4.28 -12.16
N LEU A 167 -12.01 4.54 -11.28
CA LEU A 167 -13.41 4.75 -11.69
C LEU A 167 -13.56 5.97 -12.62
N VAL A 168 -12.67 6.95 -12.54
CA VAL A 168 -12.67 8.12 -13.46
C VAL A 168 -12.39 7.69 -14.90
N ALA A 169 -11.64 6.60 -15.10
CA ALA A 169 -11.32 6.05 -16.43
C ALA A 169 -11.96 4.66 -16.62
N ILE A 170 -13.12 4.39 -16.03
CA ILE A 170 -13.75 3.08 -16.10
C ILE A 170 -14.08 2.67 -17.55
N GLY A 171 -14.51 3.60 -18.40
CA GLY A 171 -14.77 3.35 -19.82
C GLY A 171 -13.52 2.80 -20.53
N PRO A 172 -12.42 3.58 -20.63
CA PRO A 172 -11.16 3.09 -21.19
C PRO A 172 -10.63 1.81 -20.52
N LEU A 173 -10.84 1.63 -19.22
CA LEU A 173 -10.40 0.44 -18.51
C LEU A 173 -11.12 -0.81 -19.02
N VAL A 174 -12.45 -0.80 -19.11
CA VAL A 174 -13.24 -1.96 -19.55
C VAL A 174 -13.10 -2.24 -21.06
N GLU A 175 -12.71 -1.23 -21.84
CA GLU A 175 -12.43 -1.40 -23.27
C GLU A 175 -11.08 -2.07 -23.55
N ARG A 176 -10.08 -1.85 -22.67
CA ARG A 176 -8.69 -2.21 -22.95
C ARG A 176 -8.14 -3.31 -22.03
N VAL A 177 -8.85 -3.63 -20.96
CA VAL A 177 -8.51 -4.72 -20.04
C VAL A 177 -9.65 -5.72 -20.06
N SER A 178 -9.32 -7.01 -20.19
CA SER A 178 -10.34 -8.06 -20.22
C SER A 178 -11.25 -8.00 -18.99
N GLY A 179 -12.50 -8.47 -19.12
CA GLY A 179 -13.46 -8.51 -18.02
C GLY A 179 -12.94 -9.26 -16.79
N ALA A 180 -12.14 -10.33 -17.00
CA ALA A 180 -11.47 -11.03 -15.91
C ALA A 180 -10.43 -10.14 -15.19
N GLY A 181 -9.64 -9.38 -15.96
CA GLY A 181 -8.68 -8.42 -15.40
C GLY A 181 -9.36 -7.34 -14.56
N VAL A 182 -10.45 -6.75 -15.08
CA VAL A 182 -11.26 -5.77 -14.33
C VAL A 182 -11.85 -6.39 -13.06
N ALA A 183 -12.35 -7.63 -13.13
CA ALA A 183 -12.88 -8.32 -11.95
C ALA A 183 -11.82 -8.50 -10.85
N TRP A 184 -10.58 -8.85 -11.20
CA TRP A 184 -9.48 -8.95 -10.23
C TRP A 184 -9.08 -7.59 -9.64
N LEU A 185 -9.11 -6.51 -10.43
CA LEU A 185 -8.87 -5.16 -9.93
C LEU A 185 -9.97 -4.73 -8.95
N VAL A 186 -11.23 -5.01 -9.27
CA VAL A 186 -12.37 -4.74 -8.37
C VAL A 186 -12.24 -5.56 -7.08
N ALA A 187 -11.93 -6.85 -7.18
CA ALA A 187 -11.70 -7.71 -6.01
C ALA A 187 -10.59 -7.16 -5.11
N SER A 188 -9.49 -6.70 -5.70
CA SER A 188 -8.41 -6.03 -4.98
C SER A 188 -8.91 -4.78 -4.23
N GLY A 189 -9.61 -3.88 -4.91
CA GLY A 189 -10.15 -2.66 -4.31
C GLY A 189 -11.15 -2.94 -3.18
N LEU A 190 -12.00 -3.97 -3.34
CA LEU A 190 -12.93 -4.41 -2.30
C LEU A 190 -12.20 -4.99 -1.09
N CYS A 191 -11.16 -5.81 -1.29
CA CYS A 191 -10.32 -6.31 -0.20
C CYS A 191 -9.70 -5.15 0.60
N TYR A 192 -9.02 -4.21 -0.07
CA TYR A 192 -8.43 -3.07 0.61
C TYR A 192 -9.46 -2.24 1.36
N THR A 193 -10.62 -1.97 0.74
CA THR A 193 -11.69 -1.17 1.35
C THR A 193 -12.31 -1.89 2.55
N ALA A 194 -12.57 -3.19 2.45
CA ALA A 194 -13.07 -3.98 3.58
C ALA A 194 -12.05 -3.98 4.74
N GLY A 195 -10.76 -4.05 4.44
CA GLY A 195 -9.70 -3.95 5.43
C GLY A 195 -9.72 -2.63 6.21
N VAL A 196 -10.12 -1.51 5.58
CA VAL A 196 -10.21 -0.20 6.25
C VAL A 196 -11.19 -0.23 7.44
N ALA A 197 -12.23 -1.04 7.40
CA ALA A 197 -13.16 -1.19 8.54
C ALA A 197 -12.45 -1.76 9.77
N PHE A 198 -11.56 -2.75 9.58
CA PHE A 198 -10.74 -3.31 10.66
C PHE A 198 -9.68 -2.32 11.13
N TYR A 199 -9.02 -1.59 10.23
CA TYR A 199 -8.10 -0.52 10.58
C TYR A 199 -8.78 0.59 11.40
N ALA A 200 -9.99 0.99 11.02
CA ALA A 200 -10.75 2.03 11.71
C ALA A 200 -11.23 1.61 13.11
N THR A 201 -11.27 0.31 13.38
CA THR A 201 -11.78 -0.28 14.63
C THR A 201 -10.75 -1.10 15.40
N ASP A 202 -9.48 -1.12 14.97
CA ASP A 202 -8.39 -1.94 15.54
C ASP A 202 -8.13 -1.67 17.03
N TRP A 203 -8.49 -0.47 17.50
CA TRP A 203 -8.44 -0.10 18.91
C TRP A 203 -9.52 -0.79 19.78
N ARG A 204 -10.58 -1.30 19.17
CA ARG A 204 -11.66 -2.05 19.86
C ARG A 204 -11.46 -3.55 19.78
N VAL A 205 -10.92 -4.02 18.67
CA VAL A 205 -10.85 -5.44 18.33
C VAL A 205 -9.42 -5.94 18.51
N ARG A 206 -9.24 -6.94 19.38
CA ARG A 206 -7.94 -7.59 19.53
C ARG A 206 -7.52 -8.24 18.21
N TYR A 207 -6.29 -8.07 17.80
CA TYR A 207 -5.75 -8.46 16.49
C TYR A 207 -6.44 -7.80 15.26
N GLY A 208 -7.28 -6.77 15.46
CA GLY A 208 -7.95 -6.08 14.36
C GLY A 208 -6.98 -5.52 13.33
N HIS A 209 -5.81 -5.06 13.76
CA HIS A 209 -4.75 -4.58 12.87
C HIS A 209 -4.13 -5.71 12.04
N ALA A 210 -3.93 -6.89 12.61
CA ALA A 210 -3.46 -8.07 11.87
C ALA A 210 -4.51 -8.53 10.84
N VAL A 211 -5.80 -8.47 11.17
CA VAL A 211 -6.88 -8.75 10.22
C VAL A 211 -6.85 -7.74 9.07
N TRP A 212 -6.67 -6.44 9.36
CA TRP A 212 -6.47 -5.45 8.31
C TRP A 212 -5.29 -5.79 7.39
N HIS A 213 -4.15 -6.22 7.95
CA HIS A 213 -2.98 -6.68 7.18
C HIS A 213 -3.31 -7.89 6.29
N LEU A 214 -4.16 -8.82 6.73
CA LEU A 214 -4.63 -9.94 5.90
C LEU A 214 -5.45 -9.45 4.70
N PHE A 215 -6.32 -8.45 4.89
CA PHE A 215 -7.05 -7.83 3.78
C PHE A 215 -6.11 -7.08 2.82
N VAL A 216 -5.09 -6.40 3.33
CA VAL A 216 -4.04 -5.79 2.50
C VAL A 216 -3.31 -6.85 1.69
N ALA A 217 -2.93 -7.98 2.30
CA ALA A 217 -2.28 -9.09 1.60
C ALA A 217 -3.19 -9.72 0.53
N GLY A 218 -4.47 -9.93 0.84
CA GLY A 218 -5.47 -10.40 -0.11
C GLY A 218 -5.66 -9.45 -1.29
N GLY A 219 -5.79 -8.15 -1.02
CA GLY A 219 -5.87 -7.12 -2.05
C GLY A 219 -4.61 -7.07 -2.93
N SER A 220 -3.43 -7.16 -2.32
CA SER A 220 -2.16 -7.22 -3.05
C SER A 220 -2.05 -8.48 -3.92
N ALA A 221 -2.51 -9.64 -3.44
CA ALA A 221 -2.52 -10.88 -4.19
C ALA A 221 -3.44 -10.80 -5.42
N CYS A 222 -4.67 -10.29 -5.24
CA CYS A 222 -5.60 -10.06 -6.35
C CYS A 222 -5.00 -9.10 -7.38
N HIS A 223 -4.39 -8.00 -6.91
CA HIS A 223 -3.78 -7.00 -7.79
C HIS A 223 -2.56 -7.56 -8.53
N ALA A 224 -1.71 -8.29 -7.83
CA ALA A 224 -0.54 -8.96 -8.41
C ALA A 224 -0.95 -9.95 -9.50
N TRP A 225 -2.01 -10.71 -9.27
CA TRP A 225 -2.57 -11.59 -10.30
C TRP A 225 -3.07 -10.81 -11.51
N ALA A 226 -3.76 -9.68 -11.28
CA ALA A 226 -4.19 -8.81 -12.36
C ALA A 226 -3.00 -8.28 -13.19
N VAL A 227 -1.93 -7.85 -12.53
CA VAL A 227 -0.70 -7.38 -13.21
C VAL A 227 -0.04 -8.51 -14.02
N LEU A 228 0.12 -9.69 -13.42
CA LEU A 228 0.77 -10.84 -14.07
C LEU A 228 0.03 -11.28 -15.35
N ARG A 229 -1.30 -11.21 -15.36
CA ARG A 229 -2.12 -11.82 -16.41
C ARG A 229 -2.73 -10.83 -17.38
N PHE A 230 -2.94 -9.57 -16.98
CA PHE A 230 -3.81 -8.65 -17.72
C PHE A 230 -3.22 -7.24 -17.94
N ALA A 231 -2.04 -6.93 -17.39
CA ALA A 231 -1.44 -5.60 -17.59
C ALA A 231 -0.87 -5.37 -19.01
N GLY A 232 -0.81 -6.40 -19.85
CA GLY A 232 -0.47 -6.27 -21.26
C GLY A 232 -1.67 -5.87 -22.15
N GLY A 233 -2.87 -5.74 -21.60
CA GLY A 233 -4.08 -5.44 -22.36
C GLY A 233 -4.73 -6.69 -22.98
N VAL A 234 -5.72 -6.46 -23.85
CA VAL A 234 -6.41 -7.49 -24.67
C VAL A 234 -5.73 -7.61 -26.01
#